data_3acc3e2113c3b406a23686077dedc253
#
_entry.id   3acc3e2113c3b406a23686077dedc253
#
_cell.length_a   1.000
_cell.length_b   1.000
_cell.length_c   1.000
_cell.angle_alpha   90.00
_cell.angle_beta   90.00
_cell.angle_gamma   90.00
#
_symmetry.space_group_name_H-M   'P 1'
#
loop_
_entity.id
_entity.type
_entity.pdbx_description
1 polymer ?
#
loop_
_entity_poly.entity_id
_entity_poly.type
_entity_poly.pdbx_seq_one_letter_code
_entity_poly.pdbx_strand_id
1 'polypeptide(L)'
;MNHEPQARSILDLIEAFRRSKVMFTAVRLGIFEQLAAAPQSCAALSVRLSLNRNALSRLLNGCVALGLLERQGELYANTIAATRFLTKASPETLAGYIAYSDQSLYKLWNHLDDAVRQGSNRWTQAFGSRAALFDHYFRNEAATRGFLGGMHGFGQLASPRIVKAFDLAGFQHLADLGGATGHLAIAACGVYPALRATVLDLPAVEPFAREYISESGLGDRVAFVAGDFFDGDLPAADLYALGRILHDWDDSKIDKLLRRIFLALPKHGALLVTETLVDDDRCGPTYTLMQDLNMLVCTDGRERTEAEYSALLQAVGFSTVQFQRTDSLVDAILATKN
;
A
#
# COMPACT_ATOMS: atom_id res chain seq x y z
N MET A 1 5.35 -5.44 -43.31
CA MET A 1 4.92 -5.71 -41.92
C MET A 1 4.24 -4.45 -41.41
N ASN A 2 3.00 -4.57 -40.87
CA ASN A 2 2.29 -3.42 -40.35
C ASN A 2 2.89 -3.04 -38.98
N HIS A 3 3.66 -1.94 -38.90
CA HIS A 3 4.34 -1.46 -37.70
C HIS A 3 3.40 -0.60 -36.78
N GLU A 4 2.17 -0.36 -37.19
CA GLU A 4 1.21 0.52 -36.53
C GLU A 4 0.81 0.05 -35.10
N PRO A 5 0.58 -1.26 -34.81
CA PRO A 5 0.31 -1.70 -33.46
C PRO A 5 1.48 -1.52 -32.49
N GLN A 6 2.72 -1.71 -32.97
CA GLN A 6 3.93 -1.53 -32.17
C GLN A 6 4.18 -0.06 -31.82
N ALA A 7 4.01 0.84 -32.81
CA ALA A 7 4.10 2.28 -32.58
C ALA A 7 3.01 2.76 -31.57
N ARG A 8 1.80 2.20 -31.64
CA ARG A 8 0.71 2.54 -30.73
C ARG A 8 1.02 2.16 -29.28
N SER A 9 1.59 0.97 -29.03
CA SER A 9 1.96 0.57 -27.66
C SER A 9 3.02 1.50 -27.04
N ILE A 10 3.98 1.97 -27.83
CA ILE A 10 4.97 2.96 -27.36
C ILE A 10 4.33 4.32 -27.09
N LEU A 11 3.43 4.78 -27.94
CA LEU A 11 2.67 6.02 -27.71
C LEU A 11 1.81 5.93 -26.45
N ASP A 12 1.18 4.78 -26.19
CA ASP A 12 0.40 4.55 -24.97
C ASP A 12 1.28 4.66 -23.70
N LEU A 13 2.53 4.18 -23.74
CA LEU A 13 3.48 4.33 -22.62
C LEU A 13 3.92 5.79 -22.46
N ILE A 14 4.22 6.51 -23.55
CA ILE A 14 4.58 7.94 -23.51
C ILE A 14 3.47 8.77 -22.86
N GLU A 15 2.20 8.42 -23.10
CA GLU A 15 1.04 9.18 -22.61
C GLU A 15 0.44 8.65 -21.30
N ALA A 16 0.94 7.51 -20.78
CA ALA A 16 0.39 6.86 -19.58
C ALA A 16 0.28 7.80 -18.37
N PHE A 17 1.27 8.67 -18.16
CA PHE A 17 1.28 9.64 -17.05
C PHE A 17 0.09 10.61 -17.09
N ARG A 18 -0.44 10.94 -18.27
CA ARG A 18 -1.60 11.85 -18.43
C ARG A 18 -2.85 11.24 -17.82
N ARG A 19 -3.03 9.91 -17.96
CA ARG A 19 -4.18 9.17 -17.39
C ARG A 19 -4.16 9.24 -15.86
N SER A 20 -3.01 8.99 -15.25
CA SER A 20 -2.83 9.12 -13.81
C SER A 20 -3.05 10.55 -13.33
N LYS A 21 -2.51 11.56 -14.04
CA LYS A 21 -2.68 12.98 -13.66
C LYS A 21 -4.11 13.48 -13.78
N VAL A 22 -4.92 12.98 -14.72
CA VAL A 22 -6.37 13.27 -14.79
C VAL A 22 -7.06 12.76 -13.51
N MET A 23 -6.85 11.50 -13.14
CA MET A 23 -7.42 10.92 -11.92
C MET A 23 -6.95 11.65 -10.66
N PHE A 24 -5.65 11.86 -10.49
CA PHE A 24 -5.09 12.58 -9.35
C PHE A 24 -5.67 14.00 -9.21
N THR A 25 -5.79 14.70 -10.32
CA THR A 25 -6.35 16.06 -10.33
C THR A 25 -7.83 16.07 -9.97
N ALA A 26 -8.62 15.13 -10.49
CA ALA A 26 -10.05 15.03 -10.20
C ALA A 26 -10.31 14.68 -8.72
N VAL A 27 -9.52 13.76 -8.14
CA VAL A 27 -9.57 13.43 -6.69
C VAL A 27 -9.20 14.66 -5.86
N ARG A 28 -8.08 15.33 -6.18
CA ARG A 28 -7.62 16.49 -5.43
C ARG A 28 -8.61 17.66 -5.47
N LEU A 29 -9.29 17.87 -6.59
CA LEU A 29 -10.32 18.91 -6.75
C LEU A 29 -11.66 18.50 -6.12
N GLY A 30 -11.82 17.29 -5.60
CA GLY A 30 -13.05 16.84 -4.95
C GLY A 30 -14.20 16.56 -5.92
N ILE A 31 -13.92 16.25 -7.19
CA ILE A 31 -14.95 16.01 -8.20
C ILE A 31 -15.85 14.84 -7.80
N PHE A 32 -15.24 13.72 -7.38
CA PHE A 32 -15.98 12.50 -7.04
C PHE A 32 -16.85 12.67 -5.79
N GLU A 33 -16.41 13.44 -4.79
CA GLU A 33 -17.21 13.81 -3.61
C GLU A 33 -18.44 14.62 -3.99
N GLN A 34 -18.29 15.59 -4.91
CA GLN A 34 -19.42 16.40 -5.36
C GLN A 34 -20.47 15.59 -6.11
N LEU A 35 -20.05 14.53 -6.79
CA LEU A 35 -20.92 13.63 -7.55
C LEU A 35 -21.42 12.42 -6.74
N ALA A 36 -20.99 12.25 -5.49
CA ALA A 36 -21.36 11.09 -4.67
C ALA A 36 -22.88 11.06 -4.35
N ALA A 37 -23.49 12.22 -4.14
CA ALA A 37 -24.90 12.31 -3.78
C ALA A 37 -25.86 12.26 -4.98
N ALA A 38 -25.48 12.91 -6.09
CA ALA A 38 -26.32 12.98 -7.30
C ALA A 38 -25.49 13.45 -8.53
N PRO A 39 -25.94 13.10 -9.75
CA PRO A 39 -25.39 13.64 -10.98
C PRO A 39 -25.50 15.18 -11.03
N GLN A 40 -24.47 15.84 -11.56
CA GLN A 40 -24.43 17.30 -11.66
C GLN A 40 -23.91 17.77 -13.04
N SER A 41 -24.32 18.96 -13.44
CA SER A 41 -23.80 19.58 -14.66
C SER A 41 -22.41 20.19 -14.41
N CYS A 42 -21.63 20.35 -15.50
CA CYS A 42 -20.36 21.06 -15.44
C CYS A 42 -20.52 22.51 -14.93
N ALA A 43 -21.64 23.17 -15.26
CA ALA A 43 -21.93 24.50 -14.76
C ALA A 43 -22.11 24.54 -13.24
N ALA A 44 -22.88 23.60 -12.67
CA ALA A 44 -23.08 23.51 -11.22
C ALA A 44 -21.76 23.19 -10.49
N LEU A 45 -20.99 22.21 -10.97
CA LEU A 45 -19.69 21.86 -10.41
C LEU A 45 -18.70 23.03 -10.48
N SER A 46 -18.65 23.77 -11.59
CA SER A 46 -17.73 24.92 -11.75
C SER A 46 -17.98 26.01 -10.73
N VAL A 47 -19.25 26.30 -10.42
CA VAL A 47 -19.64 27.28 -9.40
C VAL A 47 -19.29 26.75 -8.00
N ARG A 48 -19.68 25.52 -7.68
CA ARG A 48 -19.48 24.91 -6.36
C ARG A 48 -18.00 24.79 -5.98
N LEU A 49 -17.16 24.43 -6.94
CA LEU A 49 -15.72 24.22 -6.76
C LEU A 49 -14.87 25.45 -7.10
N SER A 50 -15.50 26.55 -7.52
CA SER A 50 -14.80 27.78 -7.98
C SER A 50 -13.77 27.50 -9.10
N LEU A 51 -14.15 26.67 -10.07
CA LEU A 51 -13.30 26.26 -11.17
C LEU A 51 -13.72 26.91 -12.51
N ASN A 52 -12.74 27.12 -13.40
CA ASN A 52 -13.04 27.56 -14.75
C ASN A 52 -13.87 26.50 -15.48
N ARG A 53 -15.06 26.87 -15.97
CA ARG A 53 -16.03 25.95 -16.59
C ARG A 53 -15.47 25.23 -17.82
N ASN A 54 -14.74 25.92 -18.69
CA ASN A 54 -14.20 25.33 -19.93
C ASN A 54 -13.07 24.31 -19.60
N ALA A 55 -12.19 24.65 -18.66
CA ALA A 55 -11.14 23.75 -18.23
C ALA A 55 -11.71 22.53 -17.47
N LEU A 56 -12.70 22.76 -16.60
CA LEU A 56 -13.40 21.67 -15.89
C LEU A 56 -14.09 20.72 -16.87
N SER A 57 -14.78 21.23 -17.89
CA SER A 57 -15.41 20.38 -18.91
C SER A 57 -14.42 19.42 -19.58
N ARG A 58 -13.21 19.89 -19.87
CA ARG A 58 -12.14 19.04 -20.42
C ARG A 58 -11.70 17.94 -19.44
N LEU A 59 -11.54 18.28 -18.16
CA LEU A 59 -11.19 17.32 -17.11
C LEU A 59 -12.29 16.26 -16.95
N LEU A 60 -13.56 16.68 -16.87
CA LEU A 60 -14.70 15.76 -16.75
C LEU A 60 -14.79 14.81 -17.95
N ASN A 61 -14.63 15.33 -19.18
CA ASN A 61 -14.60 14.49 -20.38
C ASN A 61 -13.42 13.50 -20.36
N GLY A 62 -12.25 13.91 -19.84
CA GLY A 62 -11.12 13.03 -19.61
C GLY A 62 -11.45 11.92 -18.62
N CYS A 63 -12.13 12.25 -17.52
CA CYS A 63 -12.61 11.24 -16.55
C CYS A 63 -13.63 10.26 -17.17
N VAL A 64 -14.53 10.76 -18.05
CA VAL A 64 -15.46 9.87 -18.79
C VAL A 64 -14.69 8.93 -19.71
N ALA A 65 -13.72 9.43 -20.46
CA ALA A 65 -12.90 8.62 -21.36
C ALA A 65 -12.08 7.54 -20.62
N LEU A 66 -11.75 7.78 -19.34
CA LEU A 66 -11.06 6.83 -18.45
C LEU A 66 -12.02 5.89 -17.70
N GLY A 67 -13.34 5.95 -17.93
CA GLY A 67 -14.32 5.12 -17.21
C GLY A 67 -14.48 5.48 -15.72
N LEU A 68 -14.06 6.68 -15.31
CA LEU A 68 -14.21 7.17 -13.94
C LEU A 68 -15.53 7.89 -13.73
N LEU A 69 -16.06 8.52 -14.77
CA LEU A 69 -17.36 9.18 -14.78
C LEU A 69 -18.22 8.65 -15.92
N GLU A 70 -19.53 8.76 -15.74
CA GLU A 70 -20.56 8.62 -16.79
C GLU A 70 -21.11 9.98 -17.16
N ARG A 71 -21.55 10.13 -18.41
CA ARG A 71 -22.21 11.34 -18.89
C ARG A 71 -23.56 11.00 -19.50
N GLN A 72 -24.62 11.66 -19.02
CA GLN A 72 -25.98 11.57 -19.54
C GLN A 72 -26.48 12.97 -19.88
N GLY A 73 -26.50 13.33 -21.16
CA GLY A 73 -26.77 14.69 -21.61
C GLY A 73 -25.75 15.68 -21.04
N GLU A 74 -26.21 16.63 -20.26
CA GLU A 74 -25.37 17.64 -19.59
C GLU A 74 -24.88 17.24 -18.20
N LEU A 75 -25.34 16.10 -17.68
CA LEU A 75 -25.03 15.63 -16.31
C LEU A 75 -23.88 14.62 -16.31
N TYR A 76 -23.01 14.76 -15.32
CA TYR A 76 -21.94 13.83 -14.99
C TYR A 76 -22.29 13.09 -13.69
N ALA A 77 -21.95 11.81 -13.62
CA ALA A 77 -22.13 10.95 -12.45
C ALA A 77 -20.87 10.11 -12.23
N ASN A 78 -20.63 9.72 -10.97
CA ASN A 78 -19.61 8.72 -10.67
C ASN A 78 -20.01 7.36 -11.26
N THR A 79 -19.04 6.62 -11.81
CA THR A 79 -19.21 5.19 -12.02
C THR A 79 -19.27 4.45 -10.67
N ILE A 80 -19.72 3.19 -10.68
CA ILE A 80 -19.70 2.33 -9.49
C ILE A 80 -18.27 2.26 -8.92
N ALA A 81 -17.27 2.06 -9.76
CA ALA A 81 -15.87 2.00 -9.36
C ALA A 81 -15.40 3.33 -8.75
N ALA A 82 -15.76 4.47 -9.35
CA ALA A 82 -15.38 5.77 -8.80
C ALA A 82 -16.04 6.06 -7.44
N THR A 83 -17.32 5.72 -7.27
CA THR A 83 -18.00 5.85 -5.98
C THR A 83 -17.33 4.99 -4.91
N ARG A 84 -16.96 3.75 -5.24
CA ARG A 84 -16.36 2.79 -4.32
C ARG A 84 -14.92 3.15 -3.95
N PHE A 85 -14.10 3.55 -4.91
CA PHE A 85 -12.65 3.68 -4.71
C PHE A 85 -12.13 5.12 -4.70
N LEU A 86 -12.88 6.11 -5.18
CA LEU A 86 -12.40 7.48 -5.34
C LEU A 86 -13.10 8.50 -4.43
N THR A 87 -14.12 8.08 -3.66
CA THR A 87 -14.77 8.94 -2.66
C THR A 87 -14.21 8.66 -1.27
N LYS A 88 -13.97 9.72 -0.50
CA LYS A 88 -13.37 9.62 0.86
C LYS A 88 -14.26 8.91 1.87
N ALA A 89 -15.57 8.99 1.70
CA ALA A 89 -16.54 8.36 2.60
C ALA A 89 -16.69 6.85 2.37
N SER A 90 -16.12 6.31 1.30
CA SER A 90 -16.16 4.87 1.05
C SER A 90 -15.19 4.13 1.99
N PRO A 91 -15.59 3.01 2.58
CA PRO A 91 -14.68 2.17 3.38
C PRO A 91 -13.57 1.54 2.54
N GLU A 92 -13.72 1.45 1.22
CA GLU A 92 -12.71 0.91 0.30
C GLU A 92 -11.97 2.01 -0.49
N THR A 93 -11.97 3.24 0.05
CA THR A 93 -11.39 4.39 -0.66
C THR A 93 -9.89 4.23 -0.92
N LEU A 94 -9.47 4.57 -2.13
CA LEU A 94 -8.05 4.73 -2.51
C LEU A 94 -7.63 6.21 -2.55
N ALA A 95 -8.50 7.14 -2.15
CA ALA A 95 -8.22 8.57 -2.22
C ALA A 95 -6.92 8.96 -1.48
N GLY A 96 -6.62 8.31 -0.35
CA GLY A 96 -5.37 8.49 0.39
C GLY A 96 -4.15 8.01 -0.40
N TYR A 97 -4.23 6.82 -1.00
CA TYR A 97 -3.14 6.28 -1.84
C TYR A 97 -2.90 7.12 -3.10
N ILE A 98 -3.97 7.65 -3.70
CA ILE A 98 -3.90 8.57 -4.84
C ILE A 98 -3.22 9.89 -4.44
N ALA A 99 -3.59 10.46 -3.29
CA ALA A 99 -2.96 11.68 -2.77
C ALA A 99 -1.47 11.46 -2.47
N TYR A 100 -1.11 10.33 -1.85
CA TYR A 100 0.27 9.92 -1.62
C TYR A 100 1.04 9.77 -2.94
N SER A 101 0.45 9.10 -3.93
CA SER A 101 1.06 8.92 -5.24
C SER A 101 1.30 10.26 -5.96
N ASP A 102 0.32 11.19 -5.95
CA ASP A 102 0.45 12.51 -6.59
C ASP A 102 1.45 13.43 -5.86
N GLN A 103 1.46 13.43 -4.53
CA GLN A 103 2.23 14.38 -3.74
C GLN A 103 3.67 13.93 -3.46
N SER A 104 3.89 12.62 -3.36
CA SER A 104 5.21 12.04 -2.99
C SER A 104 5.80 11.21 -4.13
N LEU A 105 5.17 10.11 -4.52
CA LEU A 105 5.76 9.17 -5.48
C LEU A 105 6.02 9.82 -6.83
N TYR A 106 5.08 10.61 -7.35
CA TYR A 106 5.25 11.28 -8.63
C TYR A 106 6.46 12.22 -8.66
N LYS A 107 6.81 12.84 -7.52
CA LYS A 107 8.00 13.68 -7.40
C LYS A 107 9.29 12.87 -7.34
N LEU A 108 9.29 11.76 -6.60
CA LEU A 108 10.45 10.85 -6.52
C LEU A 108 10.76 10.24 -7.90
N TRP A 109 9.73 9.79 -8.62
CA TRP A 109 9.86 9.21 -9.94
C TRP A 109 10.39 10.17 -11.02
N ASN A 110 10.30 11.49 -10.83
CA ASN A 110 10.97 12.47 -11.70
C ASN A 110 12.50 12.37 -11.67
N HIS A 111 13.05 11.64 -10.70
CA HIS A 111 14.49 11.45 -10.50
C HIS A 111 14.91 9.99 -10.66
N LEU A 112 14.11 9.18 -11.38
CA LEU A 112 14.40 7.76 -11.60
C LEU A 112 15.75 7.55 -12.29
N ASP A 113 16.12 8.38 -13.26
CA ASP A 113 17.38 8.29 -13.96
C ASP A 113 18.59 8.49 -13.03
N ASP A 114 18.50 9.39 -12.06
CA ASP A 114 19.51 9.59 -11.03
C ASP A 114 19.56 8.42 -10.05
N ALA A 115 18.38 7.86 -9.69
CA ALA A 115 18.31 6.66 -8.85
C ALA A 115 19.02 5.47 -9.51
N VAL A 116 18.78 5.25 -10.80
CA VAL A 116 19.44 4.18 -11.57
C VAL A 116 20.95 4.40 -11.68
N ARG A 117 21.42 5.64 -11.88
CA ARG A 117 22.87 5.96 -11.94
C ARG A 117 23.57 5.79 -10.61
N GLN A 118 22.90 6.06 -9.49
CA GLN A 118 23.54 6.16 -8.17
C GLN A 118 23.20 5.01 -7.22
N GLY A 119 22.19 4.19 -7.56
CA GLY A 119 21.73 3.08 -6.73
C GLY A 119 21.21 3.50 -5.36
N SER A 120 20.52 4.66 -5.27
CA SER A 120 20.02 5.19 -3.99
C SER A 120 18.70 5.94 -4.14
N ASN A 121 17.96 6.08 -3.04
CA ASN A 121 16.67 6.77 -3.04
C ASN A 121 16.78 8.28 -3.32
N ARG A 122 15.64 8.92 -3.58
CA ARG A 122 15.59 10.31 -4.08
C ARG A 122 14.94 11.30 -3.12
N TRP A 123 14.73 10.97 -1.86
CA TRP A 123 14.08 11.85 -0.89
C TRP A 123 14.74 13.22 -0.76
N THR A 124 16.04 13.25 -0.57
CA THR A 124 16.79 14.51 -0.45
C THR A 124 16.67 15.37 -1.70
N GLN A 125 16.70 14.75 -2.88
CA GLN A 125 16.61 15.45 -4.16
C GLN A 125 15.20 16.00 -4.40
N ALA A 126 14.17 15.23 -4.10
CA ALA A 126 12.77 15.60 -4.35
C ALA A 126 12.21 16.59 -3.33
N PHE A 127 12.67 16.53 -2.06
CA PHE A 127 12.07 17.28 -0.96
C PHE A 127 13.05 18.17 -0.19
N GLY A 128 14.34 18.18 -0.54
CA GLY A 128 15.35 19.07 0.07
C GLY A 128 15.70 18.71 1.53
N SER A 129 15.29 17.57 2.02
CA SER A 129 15.48 17.11 3.39
C SER A 129 16.32 15.85 3.44
N ARG A 130 17.23 15.75 4.43
CA ARG A 130 17.94 14.51 4.78
C ARG A 130 17.12 13.63 5.74
N ALA A 131 15.89 14.00 6.03
CA ALA A 131 15.02 13.23 6.90
C ALA A 131 14.86 11.79 6.33
N ALA A 132 14.84 10.83 7.22
CA ALA A 132 14.53 9.46 6.87
C ALA A 132 13.11 9.39 6.28
N LEU A 133 12.82 8.31 5.50
CA LEU A 133 11.56 8.07 4.84
C LEU A 133 10.35 8.34 5.76
N PHE A 134 10.36 7.73 6.95
CA PHE A 134 9.26 7.85 7.91
C PHE A 134 9.17 9.21 8.58
N ASP A 135 10.30 9.94 8.80
CA ASP A 135 10.27 11.31 9.30
C ASP A 135 9.51 12.24 8.36
N HIS A 136 9.59 12.02 7.05
CA HIS A 136 8.83 12.79 6.07
C HIS A 136 7.33 12.54 6.19
N TYR A 137 6.92 11.29 6.36
CA TYR A 137 5.50 10.93 6.49
C TYR A 137 4.90 11.32 7.84
N PHE A 138 5.69 11.27 8.90
CA PHE A 138 5.24 11.57 10.26
C PHE A 138 5.55 12.99 10.73
N ARG A 139 5.94 13.90 9.82
CA ARG A 139 6.30 15.28 10.15
C ARG A 139 5.17 16.14 10.76
N ASN A 140 3.91 15.79 10.51
CA ASN A 140 2.71 16.40 11.08
C ASN A 140 1.49 15.50 10.87
N GLU A 141 0.41 15.77 11.62
CA GLU A 141 -0.81 14.97 11.60
C GLU A 141 -1.42 14.79 10.20
N ALA A 142 -1.49 15.85 9.40
CA ALA A 142 -2.07 15.78 8.06
C ALA A 142 -1.26 14.88 7.11
N ALA A 143 0.06 14.93 7.18
CA ALA A 143 0.94 14.07 6.40
C ALA A 143 0.83 12.60 6.85
N THR A 144 0.80 12.37 8.18
CA THR A 144 0.62 11.05 8.77
C THR A 144 -0.73 10.45 8.37
N ARG A 145 -1.81 11.20 8.54
CA ARG A 145 -3.17 10.76 8.16
C ARG A 145 -3.26 10.44 6.67
N GLY A 146 -2.65 11.27 5.82
CA GLY A 146 -2.62 11.05 4.37
C GLY A 146 -1.88 9.77 3.98
N PHE A 147 -0.69 9.54 4.55
CA PHE A 147 0.10 8.34 4.32
C PHE A 147 -0.60 7.09 4.84
N LEU A 148 -1.01 7.09 6.12
CA LEU A 148 -1.69 5.95 6.75
C LEU A 148 -3.03 5.62 6.10
N GLY A 149 -3.81 6.63 5.70
CA GLY A 149 -5.05 6.44 4.94
C GLY A 149 -4.80 5.79 3.57
N GLY A 150 -3.67 6.12 2.93
CA GLY A 150 -3.23 5.46 1.69
C GLY A 150 -2.89 3.99 1.92
N MET A 151 -2.11 3.70 2.95
CA MET A 151 -1.71 2.33 3.29
C MET A 151 -2.93 1.51 3.74
N HIS A 152 -3.84 2.10 4.50
CA HIS A 152 -5.08 1.45 4.92
C HIS A 152 -5.96 1.03 3.73
N GLY A 153 -6.25 1.97 2.81
CA GLY A 153 -7.05 1.67 1.63
C GLY A 153 -6.45 0.54 0.77
N PHE A 154 -5.13 0.56 0.58
CA PHE A 154 -4.42 -0.53 -0.09
C PHE A 154 -4.55 -1.85 0.70
N GLY A 155 -4.29 -1.81 2.00
CA GLY A 155 -4.33 -2.97 2.89
C GLY A 155 -5.71 -3.61 2.98
N GLN A 156 -6.77 -2.83 3.01
CA GLN A 156 -8.14 -3.34 3.00
C GLN A 156 -8.48 -4.18 1.77
N LEU A 157 -7.91 -3.86 0.61
CA LEU A 157 -8.11 -4.66 -0.60
C LEU A 157 -7.31 -5.97 -0.57
N ALA A 158 -6.13 -5.96 0.04
CA ALA A 158 -5.22 -7.11 0.05
C ALA A 158 -5.49 -8.07 1.22
N SER A 159 -5.65 -7.54 2.45
CA SER A 159 -5.70 -8.35 3.68
C SER A 159 -6.74 -9.46 3.69
N PRO A 160 -7.98 -9.30 3.17
CA PRO A 160 -8.96 -10.39 3.15
C PRO A 160 -8.53 -11.64 2.37
N ARG A 161 -7.65 -11.47 1.38
CA ARG A 161 -7.09 -12.59 0.61
C ARG A 161 -5.87 -13.18 1.29
N ILE A 162 -5.02 -12.34 1.83
CA ILE A 162 -3.80 -12.74 2.56
C ILE A 162 -4.14 -13.63 3.74
N VAL A 163 -5.08 -13.24 4.59
CA VAL A 163 -5.44 -14.00 5.80
C VAL A 163 -6.09 -15.36 5.50
N LYS A 164 -6.47 -15.59 4.24
CA LYS A 164 -7.04 -16.86 3.76
C LYS A 164 -6.04 -17.68 2.91
N ALA A 165 -4.85 -17.13 2.65
CA ALA A 165 -3.83 -17.81 1.85
C ALA A 165 -3.29 -19.07 2.55
N PHE A 166 -3.29 -19.05 3.89
CA PHE A 166 -2.91 -20.18 4.73
C PHE A 166 -3.96 -20.37 5.84
N ASP A 167 -4.03 -21.58 6.40
CA ASP A 167 -4.85 -21.82 7.59
C ASP A 167 -4.15 -21.27 8.83
N LEU A 168 -4.68 -20.22 9.41
CA LEU A 168 -4.16 -19.58 10.62
C LEU A 168 -4.95 -19.95 11.88
N ALA A 169 -5.92 -20.89 11.80
CA ALA A 169 -6.78 -21.25 12.94
C ALA A 169 -6.04 -21.85 14.14
N GLY A 170 -4.83 -22.40 13.92
CA GLY A 170 -4.00 -22.95 14.98
C GLY A 170 -3.29 -21.92 15.87
N PHE A 171 -3.20 -20.65 15.42
CA PHE A 171 -2.51 -19.60 16.16
C PHE A 171 -3.46 -18.88 17.14
N GLN A 172 -2.89 -18.40 18.26
CA GLN A 172 -3.63 -17.72 19.32
C GLN A 172 -3.39 -16.21 19.32
N HIS A 173 -2.19 -15.78 18.99
CA HIS A 173 -1.82 -14.36 19.03
C HIS A 173 -0.96 -13.95 17.83
N LEU A 174 -1.47 -13.01 17.04
CA LEU A 174 -0.76 -12.35 15.95
C LEU A 174 -0.07 -11.07 16.45
N ALA A 175 1.23 -10.92 16.20
CA ALA A 175 1.94 -9.64 16.31
C ALA A 175 2.20 -9.08 14.90
N ASP A 176 1.51 -8.02 14.56
CA ASP A 176 1.61 -7.32 13.25
C ASP A 176 2.64 -6.19 13.38
N LEU A 177 3.87 -6.44 12.93
CA LEU A 177 5.01 -5.53 13.10
C LEU A 177 5.07 -4.52 11.95
N GLY A 178 5.01 -3.22 12.28
CA GLY A 178 4.83 -2.17 11.29
C GLY A 178 3.43 -2.22 10.67
N GLY A 179 2.43 -2.68 11.43
CA GLY A 179 1.08 -2.95 10.95
C GLY A 179 0.25 -1.70 10.66
N ALA A 180 0.83 -0.51 10.77
CA ALA A 180 0.21 0.78 10.48
C ALA A 180 -1.17 0.92 11.16
N THR A 181 -2.25 0.98 10.38
CA THR A 181 -3.63 1.09 10.88
C THR A 181 -4.20 -0.24 11.40
N GLY A 182 -3.45 -1.33 11.34
CA GLY A 182 -3.88 -2.66 11.78
C GLY A 182 -4.79 -3.39 10.81
N HIS A 183 -4.82 -3.00 9.53
CA HIS A 183 -5.71 -3.61 8.53
C HIS A 183 -5.54 -5.13 8.42
N LEU A 184 -4.30 -5.66 8.51
CA LEU A 184 -4.03 -7.10 8.45
C LEU A 184 -4.50 -7.80 9.72
N ALA A 185 -4.18 -7.25 10.89
CA ALA A 185 -4.61 -7.75 12.20
C ALA A 185 -6.15 -7.78 12.32
N ILE A 186 -6.81 -6.70 11.88
CA ILE A 186 -8.28 -6.59 11.84
C ILE A 186 -8.88 -7.67 10.94
N ALA A 187 -8.34 -7.84 9.72
CA ALA A 187 -8.81 -8.85 8.79
C ALA A 187 -8.60 -10.28 9.33
N ALA A 188 -7.45 -10.56 9.96
CA ALA A 188 -7.16 -11.86 10.56
C ALA A 188 -8.12 -12.18 11.71
N CYS A 189 -8.30 -11.25 12.65
CA CYS A 189 -9.26 -11.43 13.76
C CYS A 189 -10.71 -11.51 13.28
N GLY A 190 -11.05 -10.89 12.15
CA GLY A 190 -12.36 -11.01 11.53
C GLY A 190 -12.64 -12.41 10.96
N VAL A 191 -11.63 -13.08 10.42
CA VAL A 191 -11.73 -14.45 9.86
C VAL A 191 -11.59 -15.52 10.95
N TYR A 192 -10.71 -15.31 11.93
CA TYR A 192 -10.38 -16.29 12.98
C TYR A 192 -10.88 -15.80 14.35
N PRO A 193 -12.05 -16.26 14.84
CA PRO A 193 -12.68 -15.73 16.05
C PRO A 193 -11.87 -15.93 17.34
N ALA A 194 -11.04 -16.97 17.41
CA ALA A 194 -10.19 -17.24 18.55
C ALA A 194 -8.90 -16.41 18.56
N LEU A 195 -8.49 -15.87 17.40
CA LEU A 195 -7.25 -15.12 17.25
C LEU A 195 -7.36 -13.75 17.91
N ARG A 196 -6.34 -13.37 18.66
CA ARG A 196 -6.09 -12.01 19.14
C ARG A 196 -4.92 -11.41 18.37
N ALA A 197 -4.80 -10.10 18.35
CA ALA A 197 -3.69 -9.45 17.67
C ALA A 197 -3.15 -8.25 18.45
N THR A 198 -1.85 -7.99 18.26
CA THR A 198 -1.19 -6.76 18.68
C THR A 198 -0.53 -6.14 17.46
N VAL A 199 -0.92 -4.93 17.12
CA VAL A 199 -0.25 -4.09 16.13
C VAL A 199 0.88 -3.35 16.84
N LEU A 200 2.11 -3.50 16.36
CA LEU A 200 3.26 -2.73 16.85
C LEU A 200 3.73 -1.79 15.75
N ASP A 201 3.73 -0.49 16.04
CA ASP A 201 4.22 0.53 15.11
C ASP A 201 4.72 1.76 15.87
N LEU A 202 5.33 2.71 15.17
CA LEU A 202 5.90 3.92 15.76
C LEU A 202 4.83 4.75 16.51
N PRO A 203 5.20 5.47 17.58
CA PRO A 203 4.25 6.25 18.40
C PRO A 203 3.37 7.22 17.59
N ALA A 204 3.91 7.77 16.49
CA ALA A 204 3.15 8.68 15.62
C ALA A 204 1.94 8.04 14.93
N VAL A 205 1.93 6.70 14.82
CA VAL A 205 0.86 5.91 14.19
C VAL A 205 -0.30 5.65 15.15
N GLU A 206 -0.04 5.61 16.45
CA GLU A 206 -0.98 5.16 17.49
C GLU A 206 -2.37 5.80 17.42
N PRO A 207 -2.54 7.13 17.30
CA PRO A 207 -3.87 7.74 17.28
C PRO A 207 -4.73 7.23 16.13
N PHE A 208 -4.11 7.05 14.97
CA PHE A 208 -4.78 6.59 13.75
C PHE A 208 -5.10 5.09 13.81
N ALA A 209 -4.16 4.28 14.28
CA ALA A 209 -4.40 2.84 14.43
C ALA A 209 -5.56 2.57 15.39
N ARG A 210 -5.61 3.27 16.53
CA ARG A 210 -6.72 3.14 17.49
C ARG A 210 -8.07 3.57 16.92
N GLU A 211 -8.10 4.60 16.06
CA GLU A 211 -9.30 5.02 15.34
C GLU A 211 -9.83 3.88 14.47
N TYR A 212 -9.01 3.31 13.57
CA TYR A 212 -9.42 2.20 12.69
C TYR A 212 -9.75 0.90 13.45
N ILE A 213 -9.00 0.57 14.50
CA ILE A 213 -9.30 -0.60 15.36
C ILE A 213 -10.67 -0.43 16.03
N SER A 214 -10.96 0.75 16.56
CA SER A 214 -12.26 1.04 17.17
C SER A 214 -13.41 0.94 16.16
N GLU A 215 -13.26 1.53 14.98
CA GLU A 215 -14.25 1.49 13.90
C GLU A 215 -14.52 0.08 13.39
N SER A 216 -13.53 -0.82 13.47
CA SER A 216 -13.69 -2.23 13.07
C SER A 216 -14.60 -3.05 14.01
N GLY A 217 -14.88 -2.56 15.21
CA GLY A 217 -15.60 -3.30 16.26
C GLY A 217 -14.79 -4.44 16.89
N LEU A 218 -13.47 -4.52 16.64
CA LEU A 218 -12.59 -5.59 17.13
C LEU A 218 -11.62 -5.12 18.25
N GLY A 219 -11.88 -3.96 18.87
CA GLY A 219 -11.01 -3.37 19.88
C GLY A 219 -10.79 -4.21 21.15
N ASP A 220 -11.63 -5.21 21.39
CA ASP A 220 -11.45 -6.21 22.47
C ASP A 220 -10.45 -7.31 22.12
N ARG A 221 -10.12 -7.49 20.83
CA ARG A 221 -9.21 -8.54 20.32
C ARG A 221 -7.99 -8.01 19.58
N VAL A 222 -8.02 -6.76 19.11
CA VAL A 222 -6.89 -6.11 18.43
C VAL A 222 -6.41 -4.95 19.29
N ALA A 223 -5.17 -5.03 19.77
CA ALA A 223 -4.51 -3.99 20.56
C ALA A 223 -3.45 -3.26 19.72
N PHE A 224 -3.08 -2.04 20.13
CA PHE A 224 -1.93 -1.31 19.59
C PHE A 224 -0.88 -1.10 20.68
N VAL A 225 0.38 -1.31 20.33
CA VAL A 225 1.56 -1.02 21.15
C VAL A 225 2.49 -0.12 20.36
N ALA A 226 2.86 1.03 20.93
CA ALA A 226 3.84 1.92 20.34
C ALA A 226 5.25 1.38 20.57
N GLY A 227 6.07 1.28 19.51
CA GLY A 227 7.44 0.80 19.61
C GLY A 227 8.14 0.73 18.26
N ASP A 228 9.45 0.48 18.31
CA ASP A 228 10.27 0.20 17.14
C ASP A 228 10.65 -1.28 17.14
N PHE A 229 10.23 -2.01 16.11
CA PHE A 229 10.53 -3.44 15.98
C PHE A 229 12.03 -3.74 15.78
N PHE A 230 12.85 -2.74 15.49
CA PHE A 230 14.31 -2.91 15.43
C PHE A 230 14.98 -2.82 16.81
N ASP A 231 14.45 -2.04 17.74
CA ASP A 231 15.14 -1.74 19.00
C ASP A 231 14.34 -2.11 20.26
N GLY A 232 13.00 -2.07 20.23
CA GLY A 232 12.13 -2.39 21.35
C GLY A 232 11.88 -3.89 21.55
N ASP A 233 11.18 -4.26 22.63
CA ASP A 233 10.69 -5.61 22.83
C ASP A 233 9.56 -5.93 21.82
N LEU A 234 9.61 -7.14 21.25
CA LEU A 234 8.53 -7.62 20.39
C LEU A 234 7.38 -8.15 21.25
N PRO A 235 6.11 -7.88 20.89
CA PRO A 235 4.97 -8.48 21.58
C PRO A 235 5.05 -10.00 21.57
N ALA A 236 4.71 -10.66 22.69
CA ALA A 236 4.67 -12.12 22.75
C ALA A 236 3.56 -12.63 21.80
N ALA A 237 3.93 -13.51 20.88
CA ALA A 237 3.04 -14.05 19.85
C ALA A 237 3.51 -15.42 19.36
N ASP A 238 2.60 -16.23 18.84
CA ASP A 238 2.90 -17.48 18.12
C ASP A 238 2.81 -17.32 16.59
N LEU A 239 2.28 -16.18 16.13
CA LEU A 239 2.30 -15.74 14.74
C LEU A 239 2.78 -14.29 14.67
N TYR A 240 3.87 -14.03 13.96
CA TYR A 240 4.26 -12.67 13.59
C TYR A 240 3.83 -12.37 12.16
N ALA A 241 3.56 -11.10 11.86
CA ALA A 241 3.34 -10.64 10.49
C ALA A 241 4.26 -9.47 10.14
N LEU A 242 4.70 -9.43 8.88
CA LEU A 242 5.40 -8.33 8.24
C LEU A 242 4.71 -8.03 6.92
N GLY A 243 3.93 -6.94 6.88
CA GLY A 243 3.19 -6.54 5.69
C GLY A 243 3.86 -5.38 4.96
N ARG A 244 4.54 -5.66 3.83
CA ARG A 244 5.26 -4.64 3.06
C ARG A 244 6.31 -3.90 3.89
N ILE A 245 7.10 -4.67 4.61
CA ILE A 245 8.18 -4.20 5.49
C ILE A 245 9.55 -4.61 4.95
N LEU A 246 9.70 -5.87 4.52
CA LEU A 246 11.02 -6.37 4.12
C LEU A 246 11.54 -5.69 2.85
N HIS A 247 10.65 -5.27 1.98
CA HIS A 247 11.03 -4.56 0.76
C HIS A 247 11.55 -3.13 0.99
N ASP A 248 11.38 -2.56 2.18
CA ASP A 248 11.88 -1.22 2.50
C ASP A 248 13.36 -1.20 2.90
N TRP A 249 13.93 -2.35 3.26
CA TRP A 249 15.23 -2.44 3.92
C TRP A 249 16.26 -3.24 3.12
N ASP A 250 17.53 -2.89 3.37
CA ASP A 250 18.67 -3.69 2.92
C ASP A 250 18.73 -5.06 3.63
N ASP A 251 19.49 -6.00 3.03
CA ASP A 251 19.58 -7.37 3.52
C ASP A 251 20.16 -7.48 4.95
N SER A 252 20.99 -6.53 5.39
CA SER A 252 21.56 -6.52 6.75
C SER A 252 20.50 -6.21 7.80
N LYS A 253 19.65 -5.20 7.54
CA LYS A 253 18.53 -4.86 8.42
C LYS A 253 17.48 -5.97 8.45
N ILE A 254 17.22 -6.59 7.29
CA ILE A 254 16.32 -7.73 7.17
C ILE A 254 16.83 -8.91 8.02
N ASP A 255 18.10 -9.28 7.92
CA ASP A 255 18.67 -10.38 8.71
C ASP A 255 18.53 -10.09 10.22
N LYS A 256 18.83 -8.86 10.65
CA LYS A 256 18.64 -8.44 12.06
C LYS A 256 17.19 -8.63 12.51
N LEU A 257 16.22 -8.14 11.73
CA LEU A 257 14.80 -8.24 12.06
C LEU A 257 14.30 -9.68 12.09
N LEU A 258 14.62 -10.47 11.07
CA LEU A 258 14.21 -11.87 10.98
C LEU A 258 14.78 -12.72 12.12
N ARG A 259 16.04 -12.48 12.54
CA ARG A 259 16.64 -13.16 13.73
C ARG A 259 15.91 -12.79 15.01
N ARG A 260 15.55 -11.52 15.20
CA ARG A 260 14.78 -11.08 16.38
C ARG A 260 13.44 -11.78 16.43
N ILE A 261 12.70 -11.83 15.33
CA ILE A 261 11.41 -12.53 15.24
C ILE A 261 11.58 -14.03 15.50
N PHE A 262 12.58 -14.65 14.85
CA PHE A 262 12.85 -16.08 15.04
C PHE A 262 13.15 -16.44 16.50
N LEU A 263 13.92 -15.61 17.20
CA LEU A 263 14.22 -15.83 18.63
C LEU A 263 12.98 -15.64 19.51
N ALA A 264 12.12 -14.67 19.20
CA ALA A 264 10.90 -14.40 19.97
C ALA A 264 9.80 -15.44 19.74
N LEU A 265 9.77 -16.10 18.57
CA LEU A 265 8.79 -17.14 18.25
C LEU A 265 8.95 -18.37 19.15
N PRO A 266 7.85 -18.92 19.69
CA PRO A 266 7.86 -20.24 20.32
C PRO A 266 8.12 -21.33 19.27
N LYS A 267 8.35 -22.55 19.76
CA LYS A 267 8.37 -23.75 18.91
C LYS A 267 7.01 -23.88 18.19
N HIS A 268 7.03 -24.21 16.91
CA HIS A 268 5.86 -24.27 16.01
C HIS A 268 5.19 -22.93 15.74
N GLY A 269 5.77 -21.82 16.17
CA GLY A 269 5.33 -20.49 15.76
C GLY A 269 5.70 -20.21 14.30
N ALA A 270 5.07 -19.17 13.71
CA ALA A 270 5.25 -18.83 12.31
C ALA A 270 5.42 -17.32 12.08
N LEU A 271 6.00 -17.00 10.93
CA LEU A 271 6.07 -15.64 10.38
C LEU A 271 5.29 -15.60 9.06
N LEU A 272 4.28 -14.73 9.00
CA LEU A 272 3.54 -14.38 7.80
C LEU A 272 4.17 -13.13 7.18
N VAL A 273 4.72 -13.25 5.98
CA VAL A 273 5.25 -12.11 5.21
C VAL A 273 4.31 -11.85 4.05
N THR A 274 3.97 -10.57 3.82
CA THR A 274 3.13 -10.17 2.69
C THR A 274 3.86 -9.15 1.85
N GLU A 275 4.29 -9.56 0.65
CA GLU A 275 5.08 -8.75 -0.28
C GLU A 275 4.65 -9.03 -1.72
N THR A 276 5.08 -8.22 -2.67
CA THR A 276 4.96 -8.58 -4.08
C THR A 276 6.14 -9.45 -4.49
N LEU A 277 5.88 -10.57 -5.17
CA LEU A 277 6.93 -11.51 -5.54
C LEU A 277 7.34 -11.32 -7.01
N VAL A 278 8.63 -11.11 -7.23
CA VAL A 278 9.23 -11.11 -8.57
C VAL A 278 9.27 -12.54 -9.09
N ASP A 279 9.00 -12.74 -10.36
CA ASP A 279 9.19 -14.05 -11.00
C ASP A 279 10.68 -14.41 -11.06
N ASP A 280 11.02 -15.70 -10.97
CA ASP A 280 12.41 -16.14 -10.88
C ASP A 280 13.24 -15.76 -12.13
N ASP A 281 12.61 -15.64 -13.30
CA ASP A 281 13.26 -15.16 -14.53
C ASP A 281 13.39 -13.62 -14.59
N ARG A 282 12.87 -12.90 -13.58
CA ARG A 282 12.83 -11.44 -13.46
C ARG A 282 12.16 -10.71 -14.63
N CYS A 283 11.23 -11.39 -15.31
CA CYS A 283 10.47 -10.82 -16.43
C CYS A 283 9.05 -10.39 -16.05
N GLY A 284 8.65 -10.59 -14.82
CA GLY A 284 7.31 -10.23 -14.32
C GLY A 284 7.14 -10.43 -12.82
N PRO A 285 5.93 -10.23 -12.35
CA PRO A 285 4.83 -9.49 -12.99
C PRO A 285 5.16 -8.01 -13.20
N THR A 286 4.57 -7.38 -14.21
CA THR A 286 4.85 -5.95 -14.51
C THR A 286 4.61 -5.05 -13.28
N TYR A 287 3.53 -5.31 -12.54
CA TYR A 287 3.24 -4.55 -11.33
C TYR A 287 4.39 -4.63 -10.31
N THR A 288 4.90 -5.83 -10.03
CA THR A 288 5.99 -6.05 -9.07
C THR A 288 7.29 -5.40 -9.54
N LEU A 289 7.61 -5.48 -10.85
CA LEU A 289 8.82 -4.82 -11.39
C LEU A 289 8.73 -3.29 -11.34
N MET A 290 7.53 -2.71 -11.50
CA MET A 290 7.32 -1.27 -11.28
C MET A 290 7.41 -0.93 -9.79
N GLN A 291 6.96 -1.80 -8.90
CA GLN A 291 7.10 -1.63 -7.46
C GLN A 291 8.57 -1.75 -7.02
N ASP A 292 9.36 -2.63 -7.64
CA ASP A 292 10.80 -2.73 -7.40
C ASP A 292 11.54 -1.42 -7.74
N LEU A 293 11.23 -0.82 -8.88
CA LEU A 293 11.72 0.53 -9.23
C LEU A 293 11.20 1.60 -8.26
N ASN A 294 9.99 1.43 -7.73
CA ASN A 294 9.46 2.33 -6.70
C ASN A 294 10.28 2.21 -5.40
N MET A 295 10.70 1.00 -5.01
CA MET A 295 11.60 0.82 -3.87
C MET A 295 12.93 1.52 -4.11
N LEU A 296 13.52 1.41 -5.30
CA LEU A 296 14.77 2.12 -5.64
C LEU A 296 14.67 3.63 -5.45
N VAL A 297 13.56 4.28 -5.82
CA VAL A 297 13.42 5.73 -5.66
C VAL A 297 13.00 6.15 -4.24
N CYS A 298 12.39 5.24 -3.46
CA CYS A 298 11.79 5.54 -2.16
C CYS A 298 12.58 5.03 -0.96
N THR A 299 13.23 3.87 -1.06
CA THR A 299 13.78 3.12 0.07
C THR A 299 15.23 2.70 -0.16
N ASP A 300 15.78 1.91 0.76
CA ASP A 300 17.09 1.26 0.59
C ASP A 300 16.93 -0.24 0.22
N GLY A 301 15.68 -0.68 0.03
CA GLY A 301 15.35 -2.06 -0.23
C GLY A 301 14.95 -2.35 -1.67
N ARG A 302 14.29 -3.49 -1.86
CA ARG A 302 13.87 -3.99 -3.17
C ARG A 302 12.82 -5.09 -3.06
N GLU A 303 12.12 -5.37 -4.15
CA GLU A 303 11.31 -6.57 -4.27
C GLU A 303 12.20 -7.81 -4.52
N ARG A 304 11.70 -8.99 -4.16
CA ARG A 304 12.47 -10.24 -4.20
C ARG A 304 11.67 -11.38 -4.81
N THR A 305 12.40 -12.39 -5.31
CA THR A 305 11.81 -13.65 -5.79
C THR A 305 11.49 -14.59 -4.62
N GLU A 306 10.71 -15.64 -4.89
CA GLU A 306 10.47 -16.72 -3.91
C GLU A 306 11.77 -17.38 -3.44
N ALA A 307 12.71 -17.60 -4.35
CA ALA A 307 14.01 -18.17 -4.03
C ALA A 307 14.83 -17.26 -3.08
N GLU A 308 14.81 -15.95 -3.29
CA GLU A 308 15.49 -14.98 -2.43
C GLU A 308 14.86 -14.91 -1.03
N TYR A 309 13.53 -14.88 -0.92
CA TYR A 309 12.84 -14.94 0.39
C TYR A 309 13.08 -16.26 1.11
N SER A 310 13.05 -17.40 0.39
CA SER A 310 13.42 -18.71 0.95
C SER A 310 14.82 -18.70 1.55
N ALA A 311 15.80 -18.17 0.83
CA ALA A 311 17.18 -18.09 1.30
C ALA A 311 17.31 -17.24 2.58
N LEU A 312 16.67 -16.05 2.61
CA LEU A 312 16.68 -15.18 3.80
C LEU A 312 16.06 -15.85 5.03
N LEU A 313 14.89 -16.47 4.86
CA LEU A 313 14.15 -17.08 5.96
C LEU A 313 14.85 -18.36 6.48
N GLN A 314 15.37 -19.21 5.59
CA GLN A 314 16.11 -20.41 5.95
C GLN A 314 17.45 -20.09 6.63
N ALA A 315 18.13 -19.01 6.21
CA ALA A 315 19.38 -18.58 6.83
C ALA A 315 19.25 -18.21 8.31
N VAL A 316 18.06 -17.76 8.75
CA VAL A 316 17.78 -17.48 10.17
C VAL A 316 17.24 -18.69 10.93
N GLY A 317 16.87 -19.80 10.26
CA GLY A 317 16.49 -21.06 10.90
C GLY A 317 15.04 -21.48 10.69
N PHE A 318 14.22 -20.77 9.90
CA PHE A 318 12.89 -21.26 9.54
C PHE A 318 13.01 -22.56 8.75
N SER A 319 12.25 -23.58 9.15
CA SER A 319 12.37 -24.94 8.62
C SER A 319 11.52 -25.18 7.38
N THR A 320 10.38 -24.50 7.28
CA THR A 320 9.45 -24.60 6.16
C THR A 320 9.09 -23.19 5.71
N VAL A 321 9.14 -22.96 4.39
CA VAL A 321 8.73 -21.71 3.76
C VAL A 321 7.75 -22.05 2.66
N GLN A 322 6.52 -21.56 2.76
CA GLN A 322 5.44 -21.77 1.81
C GLN A 322 5.07 -20.45 1.16
N PHE A 323 4.78 -20.48 -0.12
CA PHE A 323 4.39 -19.32 -0.92
C PHE A 323 3.00 -19.51 -1.46
N GLN A 324 2.22 -18.43 -1.45
CA GLN A 324 0.90 -18.38 -2.08
C GLN A 324 0.81 -17.10 -2.90
N ARG A 325 0.84 -17.25 -4.24
CA ARG A 325 0.45 -16.16 -5.13
C ARG A 325 -1.04 -15.90 -4.94
N THR A 326 -1.38 -14.67 -4.65
CA THR A 326 -2.77 -14.26 -4.49
C THR A 326 -3.21 -13.48 -5.73
N ASP A 327 -4.50 -13.54 -6.07
CA ASP A 327 -5.06 -12.65 -7.10
C ASP A 327 -5.27 -11.23 -6.54
N SER A 328 -4.38 -10.78 -5.65
CA SER A 328 -4.40 -9.49 -4.98
C SER A 328 -3.16 -8.67 -5.34
N LEU A 329 -3.01 -7.54 -4.66
CA LEU A 329 -1.90 -6.60 -4.87
C LEU A 329 -0.59 -7.05 -4.22
N VAL A 330 -0.63 -8.04 -3.34
CA VAL A 330 0.52 -8.65 -2.67
C VAL A 330 0.30 -10.15 -2.53
N ASP A 331 1.39 -10.89 -2.41
CA ASP A 331 1.43 -12.33 -2.20
C ASP A 331 1.70 -12.67 -0.72
N ALA A 332 1.53 -13.92 -0.34
CA ALA A 332 1.71 -14.37 1.03
C ALA A 332 2.83 -15.42 1.13
N ILE A 333 3.63 -15.31 2.18
CA ILE A 333 4.70 -16.24 2.53
C ILE A 333 4.48 -16.66 3.99
N LEU A 334 4.46 -17.96 4.27
CA LEU A 334 4.40 -18.47 5.64
C LEU A 334 5.65 -19.25 5.94
N ALA A 335 6.44 -18.78 6.93
CA ALA A 335 7.65 -19.42 7.38
C ALA A 335 7.46 -19.98 8.79
N THR A 336 7.74 -21.28 9.01
CA THR A 336 7.47 -21.97 10.27
C THR A 336 8.77 -22.30 11.00
N LYS A 337 8.77 -22.14 12.34
CA LYS A 337 9.83 -22.56 13.26
C LYS A 337 9.50 -23.93 13.86
N ASN A 338 10.40 -24.93 13.70
CA ASN A 338 10.26 -26.25 14.31
C ASN A 338 10.75 -26.31 15.76
#